data_08d0aa022bbc33efa0cd063f591511ff
#
_entry.id   08d0aa022bbc33efa0cd063f591511ff
#
_cell.length_a   1.000
_cell.length_b   1.000
_cell.length_c   1.000
_cell.angle_alpha   90.00
_cell.angle_beta   90.00
_cell.angle_gamma   90.00
#
_symmetry.space_group_name_H-M   'P 1'
#
loop_
_entity.id
_entity.type
_entity.pdbx_description
1 polymer ?
#
loop_
_entity_poly.entity_id
_entity_poly.type
_entity_poly.pdbx_seq_one_letter_code
_entity_poly.pdbx_strand_id
1 'polypeptide(L)'
;EPEPVVQEYYASWEAPAQTASGSFDFSYGIRADKIQLKTQEKVDGATIEIEPITKSGSIDGGSWSISPAGKQTVTTSGHTADDNYQKNGGDAAASWSLHYAVTKTSGTRNGQVGPFTTQEAADAAANSARDAAIAELQGEAQNAVNNAIAAAKAQLGSIQFRYEESTVPYGFGKYWGTNGSSQTISVPANTNNDYVMKNDEWSMQVNLKKTDSETGSQIAADAQYEIYQWDVVTGKYQPT
;
A
#
# COMPACT_ATOMS: atom_id res chain seq x y z
N GLU A 1 -0.49 -74.16 -43.34
CA GLU A 1 -0.45 -74.01 -41.90
C GLU A 1 -1.13 -72.68 -41.57
N PRO A 2 -2.03 -72.63 -40.58
CA PRO A 2 -2.58 -71.36 -40.14
C PRO A 2 -1.48 -70.48 -39.50
N GLU A 3 -1.41 -69.24 -39.86
CA GLU A 3 -0.48 -68.29 -39.20
C GLU A 3 -0.75 -68.25 -37.71
N PRO A 4 0.31 -68.20 -36.86
CA PRO A 4 0.15 -68.18 -35.43
C PRO A 4 -0.58 -66.87 -35.04
N VAL A 5 -1.70 -67.00 -34.32
CA VAL A 5 -2.41 -65.86 -33.77
C VAL A 5 -1.52 -65.25 -32.68
N VAL A 6 -0.93 -64.09 -32.96
CA VAL A 6 -0.21 -63.32 -31.97
C VAL A 6 -1.21 -62.60 -31.10
N GLN A 7 -1.23 -62.96 -29.83
CA GLN A 7 -2.09 -62.27 -28.85
C GLN A 7 -1.48 -60.90 -28.54
N GLU A 8 -2.31 -59.84 -28.72
CA GLU A 8 -1.95 -58.45 -28.43
C GLU A 8 -2.53 -58.01 -27.08
N TYR A 9 -1.71 -57.33 -26.31
CA TYR A 9 -2.07 -56.82 -25.00
C TYR A 9 -2.04 -55.31 -25.01
N TYR A 10 -3.05 -54.65 -24.39
CA TYR A 10 -3.21 -53.25 -24.23
C TYR A 10 -3.48 -52.92 -22.77
N ALA A 11 -3.01 -51.76 -22.29
CA ALA A 11 -3.33 -51.29 -20.96
C ALA A 11 -3.72 -49.81 -20.99
N SER A 12 -4.75 -49.45 -20.26
CA SER A 12 -5.20 -48.08 -20.09
C SER A 12 -4.59 -47.46 -18.86
N TRP A 13 -4.39 -46.15 -18.89
CA TRP A 13 -3.88 -45.42 -17.76
C TRP A 13 -4.68 -44.10 -17.59
N GLU A 14 -4.72 -43.61 -16.36
CA GLU A 14 -5.29 -42.33 -15.99
C GLU A 14 -4.35 -41.59 -15.04
N ALA A 15 -4.07 -40.34 -15.34
CA ALA A 15 -3.31 -39.42 -14.50
C ALA A 15 -4.29 -38.40 -13.90
N PRO A 16 -4.45 -38.38 -12.57
CA PRO A 16 -5.34 -37.43 -11.88
C PRO A 16 -4.79 -36.01 -11.99
N ALA A 17 -5.70 -35.04 -11.85
CA ALA A 17 -5.34 -33.63 -11.76
C ALA A 17 -4.32 -33.38 -10.65
N GLN A 18 -3.36 -32.51 -10.93
CA GLN A 18 -2.30 -32.11 -10.00
C GLN A 18 -2.55 -30.69 -9.52
N THR A 19 -2.24 -30.43 -8.26
CA THR A 19 -2.44 -29.13 -7.63
C THR A 19 -1.11 -28.54 -7.19
N ALA A 20 -0.92 -27.25 -7.45
CA ALA A 20 0.21 -26.48 -6.96
C ALA A 20 -0.29 -25.21 -6.27
N SER A 21 0.47 -24.72 -5.29
CA SER A 21 0.18 -23.49 -4.57
C SER A 21 1.42 -22.61 -4.50
N GLY A 22 1.18 -21.29 -4.39
CA GLY A 22 2.23 -20.33 -4.21
C GLY A 22 1.72 -19.05 -3.56
N SER A 23 2.64 -18.28 -3.02
CA SER A 23 2.34 -16.99 -2.34
C SER A 23 3.50 -16.04 -2.45
N PHE A 24 3.24 -14.76 -2.15
CA PHE A 24 4.26 -13.76 -1.89
C PHE A 24 3.74 -12.69 -0.93
N ASP A 25 4.67 -11.94 -0.35
CA ASP A 25 4.39 -10.80 0.50
C ASP A 25 5.02 -9.54 -0.07
N PHE A 26 4.32 -8.41 0.07
CA PHE A 26 4.84 -7.08 -0.16
C PHE A 26 4.72 -6.24 1.09
N SER A 27 5.65 -5.29 1.27
CA SER A 27 5.58 -4.25 2.30
C SER A 27 5.37 -2.88 1.66
N TYR A 28 4.65 -1.99 2.37
CA TYR A 28 4.43 -0.60 1.96
C TYR A 28 4.74 0.29 3.14
N GLY A 29 5.73 1.16 2.99
CA GLY A 29 6.13 2.11 4.01
C GLY A 29 5.81 3.54 3.59
N ILE A 30 5.22 4.31 4.51
CA ILE A 30 4.92 5.73 4.33
C ILE A 30 5.52 6.50 5.49
N ARG A 31 6.38 7.48 5.19
CA ARG A 31 6.77 8.50 6.15
C ARG A 31 5.99 9.76 5.84
N ALA A 32 5.29 10.26 6.85
CA ALA A 32 4.49 11.46 6.75
C ALA A 32 5.27 12.66 7.26
N ASP A 33 5.37 13.69 6.46
CA ASP A 33 5.97 14.96 6.81
C ASP A 33 4.96 16.10 6.63
N LYS A 34 5.12 17.15 7.43
CA LYS A 34 4.27 18.33 7.39
C LYS A 34 5.10 19.57 7.21
N ILE A 35 4.74 20.40 6.25
CA ILE A 35 5.41 21.68 6.00
C ILE A 35 4.41 22.83 5.87
N GLN A 36 4.87 24.02 6.20
CA GLN A 36 4.20 25.26 5.92
C GLN A 36 4.27 25.59 4.42
N LEU A 37 3.15 26.02 3.84
CA LEU A 37 3.06 26.26 2.40
C LEU A 37 4.02 27.35 1.90
N LYS A 38 4.19 28.43 2.65
CA LYS A 38 4.99 29.59 2.23
C LYS A 38 6.48 29.42 2.52
N THR A 39 6.82 29.06 3.76
CA THR A 39 8.21 28.99 4.20
C THR A 39 8.87 27.64 3.91
N GLN A 40 8.08 26.59 3.65
CA GLN A 40 8.53 25.21 3.50
C GLN A 40 9.19 24.64 4.77
N GLU A 41 8.98 25.29 5.91
CA GLU A 41 9.45 24.81 7.21
C GLU A 41 8.59 23.64 7.70
N LYS A 42 9.22 22.70 8.39
CA LYS A 42 8.53 21.57 8.99
C LYS A 42 7.66 22.00 10.17
N VAL A 43 6.52 21.34 10.33
CA VAL A 43 5.51 21.68 11.33
C VAL A 43 5.19 20.46 12.19
N ASP A 44 5.27 20.64 13.52
CA ASP A 44 4.87 19.63 14.51
C ASP A 44 3.37 19.68 14.82
N GLY A 45 2.86 18.56 15.33
CA GLY A 45 1.49 18.47 15.85
C GLY A 45 0.43 18.21 14.79
N ALA A 46 0.80 17.97 13.53
CA ALA A 46 -0.14 17.51 12.52
C ALA A 46 -0.44 16.02 12.75
N THR A 47 -1.71 15.69 12.90
CA THR A 47 -2.15 14.29 12.95
C THR A 47 -2.65 13.88 11.58
N ILE A 48 -2.06 12.83 11.02
CA ILE A 48 -2.32 12.35 9.68
C ILE A 48 -2.85 10.93 9.76
N GLU A 49 -3.97 10.71 9.12
CA GLU A 49 -4.62 9.41 8.98
C GLU A 49 -4.33 8.85 7.61
N ILE A 50 -3.86 7.60 7.59
CA ILE A 50 -3.44 6.93 6.36
C ILE A 50 -4.12 5.57 6.31
N GLU A 51 -4.78 5.26 5.20
CA GLU A 51 -5.42 3.96 5.01
C GLU A 51 -5.31 3.49 3.55
N PRO A 52 -5.15 2.17 3.31
CA PRO A 52 -5.25 1.64 1.96
C PRO A 52 -6.69 1.81 1.45
N ILE A 53 -6.84 2.26 0.19
CA ILE A 53 -8.15 2.44 -0.44
C ILE A 53 -8.79 1.08 -0.71
N THR A 54 -8.00 0.12 -1.22
CA THR A 54 -8.42 -1.27 -1.39
C THR A 54 -7.68 -2.14 -0.39
N LYS A 55 -8.41 -2.98 0.31
CA LYS A 55 -7.89 -3.76 1.47
C LYS A 55 -7.71 -5.24 1.17
N SER A 56 -8.37 -5.72 0.14
CA SER A 56 -8.29 -7.11 -0.33
C SER A 56 -8.84 -7.21 -1.74
N GLY A 57 -8.58 -8.32 -2.39
CA GLY A 57 -9.07 -8.60 -3.74
C GLY A 57 -8.64 -9.95 -4.27
N SER A 58 -8.93 -10.18 -5.54
CA SER A 58 -8.55 -11.39 -6.24
C SER A 58 -7.87 -11.06 -7.55
N ILE A 59 -6.82 -11.81 -7.88
CA ILE A 59 -6.07 -11.71 -9.14
C ILE A 59 -5.77 -13.13 -9.62
N ASP A 60 -6.18 -13.45 -10.84
CA ASP A 60 -5.94 -14.76 -11.48
C ASP A 60 -6.29 -15.97 -10.60
N GLY A 61 -7.43 -15.89 -9.89
CA GLY A 61 -7.93 -16.97 -9.02
C GLY A 61 -7.19 -17.10 -7.68
N GLY A 62 -6.20 -16.26 -7.40
CA GLY A 62 -5.62 -16.07 -6.07
C GLY A 62 -6.30 -14.95 -5.33
N SER A 63 -6.07 -14.87 -4.03
CA SER A 63 -6.58 -13.81 -3.16
C SER A 63 -5.46 -13.06 -2.48
N TRP A 64 -5.66 -11.77 -2.22
CA TRP A 64 -4.74 -10.94 -1.46
C TRP A 64 -5.47 -10.12 -0.39
N SER A 65 -4.75 -9.80 0.64
CA SER A 65 -5.21 -8.88 1.68
C SER A 65 -4.04 -8.07 2.25
N ILE A 66 -4.35 -6.86 2.74
CA ILE A 66 -3.39 -5.97 3.37
C ILE A 66 -3.63 -5.91 4.88
N SER A 67 -2.56 -5.86 5.66
CA SER A 67 -2.61 -5.76 7.12
C SER A 67 -1.65 -4.66 7.61
N PRO A 68 -2.09 -3.82 8.56
CA PRO A 68 -3.46 -3.71 9.04
C PRO A 68 -4.42 -3.20 7.94
N ALA A 69 -5.64 -3.74 7.89
CA ALA A 69 -6.65 -3.30 6.92
C ALA A 69 -7.26 -1.93 7.28
N GLY A 70 -7.06 -1.50 8.51
CA GLY A 70 -7.59 -0.26 9.05
C GLY A 70 -6.68 0.93 8.80
N LYS A 71 -7.20 2.08 9.22
CA LYS A 71 -6.51 3.35 9.28
C LYS A 71 -5.36 3.29 10.29
N GLN A 72 -4.21 3.84 9.94
CA GLN A 72 -3.15 4.18 10.87
C GLN A 72 -3.09 5.69 11.05
N THR A 73 -2.83 6.12 12.29
CA THR A 73 -2.74 7.53 12.65
C THR A 73 -1.33 7.82 13.11
N VAL A 74 -0.72 8.84 12.55
CA VAL A 74 0.62 9.29 12.88
C VAL A 74 0.61 10.79 13.18
N THR A 75 1.50 11.25 14.06
CA THR A 75 1.59 12.66 14.43
C THR A 75 3.02 13.16 14.23
N THR A 76 3.17 14.26 13.51
CA THR A 76 4.49 14.88 13.30
C THR A 76 4.98 15.51 14.61
N SER A 77 6.22 15.23 14.98
CA SER A 77 6.80 15.68 16.24
C SER A 77 8.33 15.67 16.20
N GLY A 78 8.97 16.27 17.19
CA GLY A 78 10.42 16.20 17.37
C GLY A 78 11.23 17.12 16.48
N HIS A 79 10.61 18.13 15.90
CA HIS A 79 11.34 19.17 15.19
C HIS A 79 12.15 20.01 16.19
N THR A 80 13.44 19.99 16.04
CA THR A 80 14.33 20.90 16.75
C THR A 80 14.69 22.05 15.83
N ALA A 81 14.55 23.29 16.31
CA ALA A 81 15.11 24.44 15.62
C ALA A 81 16.64 24.31 15.62
N ASP A 82 17.25 24.36 14.46
CA ASP A 82 18.70 24.52 14.34
C ASP A 82 19.09 26.02 14.38
N ASP A 83 20.38 26.31 14.36
CA ASP A 83 20.91 27.68 14.37
C ASP A 83 20.49 28.50 13.11
N ASN A 84 19.94 27.86 12.11
CA ASN A 84 19.41 28.47 10.88
C ASN A 84 17.89 28.54 10.86
N TYR A 85 17.22 28.26 11.97
CA TYR A 85 15.75 28.15 12.09
C TYR A 85 15.14 27.04 11.23
N GLN A 86 15.92 26.13 10.69
CA GLN A 86 15.42 24.96 10.01
C GLN A 86 15.02 23.90 11.04
N LYS A 87 13.82 23.39 10.93
CA LYS A 87 13.35 22.30 11.77
C LYS A 87 13.66 20.97 11.11
N ASN A 88 14.45 20.12 11.78
CA ASN A 88 14.82 18.79 11.32
C ASN A 88 14.11 17.72 12.15
N GLY A 89 13.86 16.57 11.55
CA GLY A 89 13.21 15.43 12.21
C GLY A 89 11.71 15.44 12.13
N GLY A 90 11.06 14.58 12.90
CA GLY A 90 9.63 14.56 13.09
C GLY A 90 8.82 13.76 12.07
N ASP A 91 9.49 12.96 11.24
CA ASP A 91 8.79 12.09 10.30
C ASP A 91 8.05 10.99 11.05
N ALA A 92 6.74 10.95 10.89
CA ALA A 92 5.91 9.89 11.43
C ALA A 92 5.76 8.77 10.41
N ALA A 93 6.03 7.53 10.81
CA ALA A 93 6.05 6.39 9.91
C ALA A 93 4.86 5.46 10.14
N ALA A 94 4.32 4.95 9.04
CA ALA A 94 3.31 3.91 9.03
C ALA A 94 3.69 2.83 8.02
N SER A 95 3.28 1.58 8.28
CA SER A 95 3.63 0.46 7.41
C SER A 95 2.51 -0.56 7.30
N TRP A 96 2.46 -1.24 6.17
CA TRP A 96 1.50 -2.30 5.86
C TRP A 96 2.22 -3.49 5.24
N SER A 97 1.66 -4.68 5.46
CA SER A 97 2.04 -5.91 4.79
C SER A 97 0.89 -6.39 3.92
N LEU A 98 1.19 -6.79 2.70
CA LEU A 98 0.22 -7.43 1.80
C LEU A 98 0.64 -8.88 1.60
N HIS A 99 -0.31 -9.80 1.73
CA HIS A 99 -0.14 -11.21 1.43
C HIS A 99 -1.02 -11.61 0.26
N TYR A 100 -0.44 -12.29 -0.72
CA TYR A 100 -1.14 -12.93 -1.84
C TYR A 100 -0.88 -14.43 -1.82
N ALA A 101 -1.94 -15.23 -2.06
CA ALA A 101 -1.85 -16.67 -2.19
C ALA A 101 -2.74 -17.17 -3.33
N VAL A 102 -2.26 -18.21 -4.02
CA VAL A 102 -2.98 -18.83 -5.13
C VAL A 102 -2.76 -20.34 -5.16
N THR A 103 -3.80 -21.06 -5.54
CA THR A 103 -3.75 -22.51 -5.81
C THR A 103 -4.30 -22.75 -7.20
N LYS A 104 -3.60 -23.55 -7.98
CA LYS A 104 -4.00 -23.95 -9.34
C LYS A 104 -4.04 -25.46 -9.46
N THR A 105 -5.00 -25.96 -10.22
CA THR A 105 -5.16 -27.40 -10.46
C THR A 105 -5.15 -27.62 -11.97
N SER A 106 -4.37 -28.57 -12.42
CA SER A 106 -4.35 -29.00 -13.84
C SER A 106 -5.59 -29.81 -14.20
N GLY A 107 -5.76 -30.12 -15.47
CA GLY A 107 -6.72 -31.13 -15.91
C GLY A 107 -6.31 -32.55 -15.54
N THR A 108 -7.13 -33.50 -15.95
CA THR A 108 -6.80 -34.94 -15.93
C THR A 108 -6.32 -35.38 -17.32
N ARG A 109 -5.54 -36.45 -17.39
CA ARG A 109 -5.16 -37.10 -18.64
C ARG A 109 -5.41 -38.58 -18.56
N ASN A 110 -5.75 -39.20 -19.69
CA ASN A 110 -5.86 -40.64 -19.84
C ASN A 110 -5.36 -41.08 -21.19
N GLY A 111 -5.10 -42.35 -21.32
CA GLY A 111 -4.67 -42.93 -22.58
C GLY A 111 -4.63 -44.45 -22.52
N GLN A 112 -4.23 -45.04 -23.63
CA GLN A 112 -4.00 -46.46 -23.79
C GLN A 112 -2.65 -46.70 -24.46
N VAL A 113 -1.97 -47.73 -24.04
CA VAL A 113 -0.70 -48.19 -24.63
C VAL A 113 -0.82 -49.60 -25.19
N GLY A 114 -0.07 -49.92 -26.20
CA GLY A 114 -0.08 -51.21 -26.89
C GLY A 114 -0.08 -51.07 -28.40
N PRO A 115 0.03 -52.23 -29.16
CA PRO A 115 0.02 -53.59 -28.66
C PRO A 115 1.39 -54.03 -28.09
N PHE A 116 1.32 -54.94 -27.09
CA PHE A 116 2.47 -55.63 -26.52
C PHE A 116 2.32 -57.14 -26.63
N THR A 117 3.39 -57.90 -26.46
CA THR A 117 3.39 -59.36 -26.53
C THR A 117 3.01 -60.00 -25.18
N THR A 118 3.02 -59.24 -24.06
CA THR A 118 2.62 -59.72 -22.74
C THR A 118 1.82 -58.65 -21.98
N GLN A 119 0.96 -59.08 -21.09
CA GLN A 119 0.19 -58.16 -20.23
C GLN A 119 1.10 -57.35 -19.30
N GLU A 120 2.18 -57.97 -18.77
CA GLU A 120 3.14 -57.29 -17.89
C GLU A 120 3.84 -56.14 -18.61
N ALA A 121 4.19 -56.29 -19.90
CA ALA A 121 4.80 -55.22 -20.69
C ALA A 121 3.78 -54.08 -20.94
N ALA A 122 2.53 -54.41 -21.21
CA ALA A 122 1.47 -53.44 -21.35
C ALA A 122 1.25 -52.61 -20.06
N ASP A 123 1.17 -53.28 -18.91
CA ASP A 123 0.97 -52.69 -17.60
C ASP A 123 2.17 -51.79 -17.20
N ALA A 124 3.39 -52.24 -17.45
CA ALA A 124 4.60 -51.43 -17.20
C ALA A 124 4.63 -50.16 -18.05
N ALA A 125 4.27 -50.26 -19.33
CA ALA A 125 4.19 -49.12 -20.24
C ALA A 125 3.08 -48.13 -19.82
N ALA A 126 1.92 -48.63 -19.39
CA ALA A 126 0.83 -47.81 -18.87
C ALA A 126 1.22 -47.03 -17.60
N ASN A 127 1.90 -47.72 -16.66
CA ASN A 127 2.43 -47.07 -15.46
C ASN A 127 3.46 -45.98 -15.81
N SER A 128 4.36 -46.23 -16.73
CA SER A 128 5.35 -45.22 -17.18
C SER A 128 4.67 -44.01 -17.85
N ALA A 129 3.68 -44.30 -18.73
CA ALA A 129 2.90 -43.21 -19.37
C ALA A 129 2.12 -42.38 -18.36
N ARG A 130 1.47 -43.01 -17.36
CA ARG A 130 0.79 -42.35 -16.27
C ARG A 130 1.75 -41.46 -15.46
N ASP A 131 2.90 -41.98 -15.06
CA ASP A 131 3.87 -41.23 -14.24
C ASP A 131 4.46 -40.04 -15.00
N ALA A 132 4.71 -40.19 -16.31
CA ALA A 132 5.09 -39.08 -17.17
C ALA A 132 3.98 -38.00 -17.27
N ALA A 133 2.72 -38.44 -17.45
CA ALA A 133 1.59 -37.53 -17.50
C ALA A 133 1.37 -36.76 -16.17
N ILE A 134 1.56 -37.44 -15.02
CA ILE A 134 1.50 -36.79 -13.70
C ILE A 134 2.58 -35.71 -13.58
N ALA A 135 3.82 -35.97 -14.00
CA ALA A 135 4.88 -34.96 -13.97
C ALA A 135 4.58 -33.74 -14.86
N GLU A 136 4.04 -33.97 -16.05
CA GLU A 136 3.61 -32.88 -16.94
C GLU A 136 2.48 -32.06 -16.33
N LEU A 137 1.43 -32.71 -15.80
CA LEU A 137 0.29 -32.03 -15.14
C LEU A 137 0.72 -31.24 -13.91
N GLN A 138 1.72 -31.72 -13.16
CA GLN A 138 2.30 -31.00 -12.05
C GLN A 138 3.05 -29.74 -12.55
N GLY A 139 3.80 -29.87 -13.66
CA GLY A 139 4.43 -28.74 -14.33
C GLY A 139 3.42 -27.69 -14.81
N GLU A 140 2.30 -28.13 -15.40
CA GLU A 140 1.20 -27.23 -15.81
C GLU A 140 0.60 -26.46 -14.62
N ALA A 141 0.28 -27.14 -13.51
CA ALA A 141 -0.25 -26.52 -12.31
C ALA A 141 0.75 -25.49 -11.73
N GLN A 142 2.04 -25.85 -11.67
CA GLN A 142 3.08 -24.94 -11.18
C GLN A 142 3.28 -23.72 -12.10
N ASN A 143 3.26 -23.91 -13.41
CA ASN A 143 3.34 -22.82 -14.37
C ASN A 143 2.13 -21.86 -14.26
N ALA A 144 0.93 -22.40 -14.03
CA ALA A 144 -0.25 -21.59 -13.80
C ALA A 144 -0.12 -20.77 -12.50
N VAL A 145 0.44 -21.33 -11.43
CA VAL A 145 0.76 -20.60 -10.20
C VAL A 145 1.78 -19.50 -10.46
N ASN A 146 2.86 -19.78 -11.17
CA ASN A 146 3.91 -18.81 -11.47
C ASN A 146 3.37 -17.63 -12.28
N ASN A 147 2.51 -17.90 -13.26
CA ASN A 147 1.86 -16.86 -14.08
C ASN A 147 0.92 -16.00 -13.24
N ALA A 148 0.12 -16.61 -12.36
CA ALA A 148 -0.77 -15.87 -11.46
C ALA A 148 0.02 -14.98 -10.48
N ILE A 149 1.12 -15.48 -9.93
CA ILE A 149 2.03 -14.71 -9.08
C ILE A 149 2.64 -13.53 -9.85
N ALA A 150 3.10 -13.73 -11.07
CA ALA A 150 3.69 -12.67 -11.90
C ALA A 150 2.66 -11.57 -12.20
N ALA A 151 1.44 -11.94 -12.56
CA ALA A 151 0.35 -11.01 -12.81
C ALA A 151 -0.03 -10.23 -11.53
N ALA A 152 -0.12 -10.92 -10.38
CA ALA A 152 -0.42 -10.29 -9.11
C ALA A 152 0.68 -9.31 -8.67
N LYS A 153 1.96 -9.67 -8.82
CA LYS A 153 3.09 -8.77 -8.54
C LYS A 153 3.05 -7.51 -9.40
N ALA A 154 2.71 -7.64 -10.69
CA ALA A 154 2.59 -6.50 -11.59
C ALA A 154 1.46 -5.54 -11.16
N GLN A 155 0.31 -6.06 -10.74
CA GLN A 155 -0.84 -5.25 -10.32
C GLN A 155 -0.65 -4.66 -8.92
N LEU A 156 -0.01 -5.37 -8.01
CA LEU A 156 0.17 -4.99 -6.62
C LEU A 156 1.52 -4.29 -6.35
N GLY A 157 2.33 -4.09 -7.38
CA GLY A 157 3.63 -3.41 -7.25
C GLY A 157 3.52 -1.95 -6.81
N SER A 158 2.33 -1.35 -6.90
CA SER A 158 2.00 -0.04 -6.33
C SER A 158 0.51 -0.02 -5.99
N ILE A 159 0.17 0.40 -4.78
CA ILE A 159 -1.22 0.53 -4.33
C ILE A 159 -1.53 1.95 -3.85
N GLN A 160 -2.82 2.28 -3.82
CA GLN A 160 -3.27 3.61 -3.46
C GLN A 160 -3.69 3.67 -1.98
N PHE A 161 -3.29 4.75 -1.33
CA PHE A 161 -3.66 5.10 0.03
C PHE A 161 -4.36 6.45 0.05
N ARG A 162 -5.34 6.59 0.93
CA ARG A 162 -5.86 7.88 1.38
C ARG A 162 -4.91 8.42 2.43
N TYR A 163 -4.49 9.66 2.28
CA TYR A 163 -3.58 10.38 3.15
C TYR A 163 -4.26 11.68 3.54
N GLU A 164 -4.74 11.78 4.79
CA GLU A 164 -5.61 12.85 5.24
C GLU A 164 -5.19 13.39 6.59
N GLU A 165 -5.18 14.72 6.71
CA GLU A 165 -4.95 15.41 7.97
C GLU A 165 -6.24 15.46 8.78
N SER A 166 -6.23 14.82 9.94
CA SER A 166 -7.35 14.83 10.89
C SER A 166 -7.22 15.97 11.90
N THR A 167 -6.01 16.32 12.30
CA THR A 167 -5.75 17.43 13.20
C THR A 167 -4.72 18.39 12.58
N VAL A 168 -5.15 19.65 12.45
CA VAL A 168 -4.31 20.74 11.95
C VAL A 168 -3.59 21.36 13.15
N PRO A 169 -2.27 21.63 13.07
CA PRO A 169 -1.55 22.35 14.11
C PRO A 169 -2.11 23.75 14.35
N TYR A 170 -1.96 24.24 15.56
CA TYR A 170 -2.39 25.59 15.90
C TYR A 170 -1.68 26.64 15.04
N GLY A 171 -2.44 27.64 14.58
CA GLY A 171 -1.93 28.69 13.70
C GLY A 171 -1.97 28.35 12.22
N PHE A 172 -2.42 27.16 11.86
CA PHE A 172 -2.53 26.69 10.48
C PHE A 172 -3.97 26.36 10.10
N GLY A 173 -4.27 26.42 8.82
CA GLY A 173 -5.51 25.98 8.21
C GLY A 173 -5.27 24.81 7.25
N LYS A 174 -6.31 24.02 6.97
CA LYS A 174 -6.26 23.01 5.93
C LYS A 174 -5.99 23.65 4.57
N TYR A 175 -5.07 23.06 3.83
CA TYR A 175 -4.77 23.43 2.45
C TYR A 175 -5.36 22.40 1.50
N TRP A 176 -6.09 22.82 0.49
CA TRP A 176 -6.82 21.95 -0.43
C TRP A 176 -6.20 21.89 -1.84
N GLY A 177 -5.02 22.47 -2.01
CA GLY A 177 -4.25 22.40 -3.25
C GLY A 177 -3.36 21.15 -3.34
N THR A 178 -2.41 21.18 -4.24
CA THR A 178 -1.45 20.08 -4.46
C THR A 178 -0.65 19.79 -3.19
N ASN A 179 -0.60 18.52 -2.78
CA ASN A 179 -0.03 18.06 -1.52
C ASN A 179 -0.71 18.68 -0.28
N GLY A 180 -2.01 18.95 -0.39
CA GLY A 180 -2.80 19.51 0.70
C GLY A 180 -3.27 18.45 1.71
N SER A 181 -4.21 18.90 2.58
CA SER A 181 -4.66 18.15 3.76
C SER A 181 -5.47 16.89 3.46
N SER A 182 -5.84 16.63 2.20
CA SER A 182 -6.46 15.38 1.76
C SER A 182 -5.95 15.02 0.37
N GLN A 183 -5.43 13.82 0.22
CA GLN A 183 -4.88 13.35 -1.05
C GLN A 183 -4.91 11.83 -1.16
N THR A 184 -4.90 11.35 -2.40
CA THR A 184 -4.62 9.95 -2.72
C THR A 184 -3.18 9.85 -3.19
N ILE A 185 -2.43 8.95 -2.55
CA ILE A 185 -1.02 8.70 -2.86
C ILE A 185 -0.86 7.29 -3.39
N SER A 186 0.06 7.10 -4.34
CA SER A 186 0.45 5.79 -4.87
C SER A 186 1.76 5.38 -4.23
N VAL A 187 1.77 4.24 -3.56
CA VAL A 187 2.90 3.76 -2.77
C VAL A 187 3.47 2.52 -3.42
N PRO A 188 4.72 2.55 -3.91
CA PRO A 188 5.39 1.38 -4.45
C PRO A 188 5.66 0.32 -3.38
N ALA A 189 5.55 -0.95 -3.77
CA ALA A 189 5.84 -2.07 -2.89
C ALA A 189 7.33 -2.15 -2.52
N ASN A 190 7.59 -2.64 -1.31
CA ASN A 190 8.93 -2.88 -0.77
C ASN A 190 9.81 -1.62 -0.67
N THR A 191 9.18 -0.47 -0.49
CA THR A 191 9.86 0.81 -0.32
C THR A 191 9.30 1.57 0.87
N ASN A 192 10.12 2.46 1.44
CA ASN A 192 9.70 3.49 2.39
C ASN A 192 9.70 4.82 1.65
N ASN A 193 8.54 5.42 1.53
CA ASN A 193 8.36 6.63 0.75
C ASN A 193 7.98 7.80 1.64
N ASP A 194 8.56 8.96 1.34
CA ASP A 194 8.28 10.21 2.02
C ASP A 194 7.14 10.93 1.31
N TYR A 195 6.10 11.27 2.07
CA TYR A 195 4.97 12.07 1.58
C TYR A 195 4.85 13.33 2.41
N VAL A 196 4.86 14.45 1.72
CA VAL A 196 4.80 15.77 2.31
C VAL A 196 3.39 16.33 2.19
N MET A 197 2.87 16.84 3.29
CA MET A 197 1.58 17.55 3.34
C MET A 197 1.81 19.02 3.68
N LYS A 198 1.09 19.89 3.00
CA LYS A 198 1.20 21.34 3.15
C LYS A 198 0.01 21.92 3.91
N ASN A 199 0.28 22.86 4.81
CA ASN A 199 -0.74 23.72 5.40
C ASN A 199 -0.48 25.18 5.08
N ASP A 200 -1.55 25.96 5.03
CA ASP A 200 -1.46 27.42 4.93
C ASP A 200 -1.52 28.03 6.34
N GLU A 201 -0.79 29.10 6.56
CA GLU A 201 -0.88 29.86 7.79
C GLU A 201 -2.18 30.65 7.85
N TRP A 202 -2.73 30.74 9.05
CA TRP A 202 -3.78 31.73 9.28
C TRP A 202 -3.16 33.12 9.30
N SER A 203 -3.64 33.98 8.45
CA SER A 203 -3.37 35.43 8.53
C SER A 203 -4.54 36.10 9.20
N MET A 204 -4.27 36.85 10.25
CA MET A 204 -5.27 37.72 10.89
C MET A 204 -4.87 39.17 10.68
N GLN A 205 -5.81 39.96 10.23
CA GLN A 205 -5.66 41.43 10.18
C GLN A 205 -6.39 42.04 11.36
N VAL A 206 -5.65 42.71 12.23
CA VAL A 206 -6.24 43.46 13.36
C VAL A 206 -6.32 44.92 12.99
N ASN A 207 -7.55 45.43 12.90
CA ASN A 207 -7.79 46.88 12.71
C ASN A 207 -8.01 47.53 14.07
N LEU A 208 -7.09 48.33 14.51
CA LEU A 208 -7.17 49.04 15.77
C LEU A 208 -7.74 50.44 15.53
N LYS A 209 -8.74 50.78 16.31
CA LYS A 209 -9.40 52.09 16.27
C LYS A 209 -9.46 52.65 17.68
N LYS A 210 -8.88 53.84 17.88
CA LYS A 210 -9.02 54.56 19.13
C LYS A 210 -10.21 55.51 19.02
N THR A 211 -11.10 55.42 20.02
CA THR A 211 -12.27 56.27 20.10
C THR A 211 -12.30 57.02 21.44
N ASP A 212 -12.88 58.19 21.44
CA ASP A 212 -13.23 58.93 22.64
C ASP A 212 -14.34 58.21 23.40
N SER A 213 -14.14 58.05 24.73
CA SER A 213 -15.06 57.25 25.57
C SER A 213 -16.42 57.91 25.77
N GLU A 214 -16.51 59.21 25.62
CA GLU A 214 -17.76 59.96 25.84
C GLU A 214 -18.55 60.14 24.55
N THR A 215 -17.85 60.42 23.46
CA THR A 215 -18.51 60.77 22.17
C THR A 215 -18.53 59.57 21.19
N GLY A 216 -17.73 58.54 21.39
CA GLY A 216 -17.55 57.45 20.45
C GLY A 216 -16.82 57.84 19.16
N SER A 217 -16.42 59.09 19.03
CA SER A 217 -15.76 59.62 17.85
C SER A 217 -14.33 59.10 17.75
N GLN A 218 -13.85 58.89 16.52
CA GLN A 218 -12.47 58.45 16.31
C GLN A 218 -11.50 59.56 16.71
N ILE A 219 -10.51 59.23 17.53
CA ILE A 219 -9.46 60.16 17.92
C ILE A 219 -8.34 60.09 16.88
N ALA A 220 -8.08 61.26 16.25
CA ALA A 220 -6.98 61.43 15.29
C ALA A 220 -5.66 61.78 16.00
N ALA A 221 -5.30 61.05 17.03
CA ALA A 221 -4.03 61.22 17.75
C ALA A 221 -3.16 60.02 17.58
N ASP A 222 -1.84 60.21 17.53
CA ASP A 222 -0.87 59.11 17.49
C ASP A 222 -1.00 58.25 18.74
N ALA A 223 -1.44 57.03 18.53
CA ALA A 223 -1.53 56.00 19.57
C ALA A 223 -0.61 54.86 19.21
N GLN A 224 0.25 54.50 20.13
CA GLN A 224 1.08 53.31 19.98
C GLN A 224 0.37 52.12 20.60
N TYR A 225 0.40 51.02 19.92
CA TYR A 225 -0.15 49.75 20.36
C TYR A 225 0.92 48.67 20.28
N GLU A 226 1.03 47.89 21.33
CA GLU A 226 1.79 46.66 21.30
C GLU A 226 0.83 45.50 21.07
N ILE A 227 1.10 44.66 20.07
CA ILE A 227 0.32 43.47 19.76
C ILE A 227 1.08 42.28 20.20
N TYR A 228 0.48 41.46 21.03
CA TYR A 228 1.06 40.21 21.50
C TYR A 228 0.27 39.02 20.97
N GLN A 229 0.97 38.06 20.44
CA GLN A 229 0.39 36.79 20.03
C GLN A 229 0.65 35.74 21.10
N TRP A 230 -0.34 34.91 21.39
CA TRP A 230 -0.14 33.76 22.23
C TRP A 230 0.66 32.69 21.51
N ASP A 231 1.83 32.35 22.01
CA ASP A 231 2.67 31.25 21.53
C ASP A 231 2.31 30.00 22.33
N VAL A 232 1.70 29.02 21.63
CA VAL A 232 1.27 27.75 22.25
C VAL A 232 2.44 26.84 22.60
N VAL A 233 3.60 27.01 21.97
CA VAL A 233 4.80 26.21 22.23
C VAL A 233 5.45 26.64 23.54
N THR A 234 5.56 27.93 23.76
CA THR A 234 6.16 28.50 24.97
C THR A 234 5.13 28.75 26.09
N GLY A 235 3.83 28.73 25.75
CA GLY A 235 2.75 29.07 26.70
C GLY A 235 2.81 30.52 27.19
N LYS A 236 3.29 31.44 26.38
CA LYS A 236 3.46 32.88 26.70
C LYS A 236 3.00 33.77 25.58
N TYR A 237 2.65 35.00 25.93
CA TYR A 237 2.47 36.05 24.94
C TYR A 237 3.82 36.54 24.43
N GLN A 238 3.98 36.58 23.13
CA GLN A 238 5.17 37.08 22.44
C GLN A 238 4.79 38.35 21.63
N PRO A 239 5.66 39.36 21.57
CA PRO A 239 5.44 40.48 20.67
C PRO A 239 5.48 39.99 19.22
N THR A 240 4.59 40.53 18.40
CA THR A 240 4.49 40.20 16.95
C THR A 240 5.47 41.03 16.15
#